data_ac0b09231a65fe7108bac44fb87dd46f
#
_entry.id   ac0b09231a65fe7108bac44fb87dd46f
#
_cell.length_a   1.000
_cell.length_b   1.000
_cell.length_c   1.000
_cell.angle_alpha   90.00
_cell.angle_beta   90.00
_cell.angle_gamma   90.00
#
_symmetry.space_group_name_H-M   'P 1'
#
loop_
_entity.id
_entity.type
_entity.pdbx_description
1 polymer ?
#
loop_
_entity_poly.entity_id
_entity_poly.type
_entity_poly.pdbx_seq_one_letter_code
_entity_poly.pdbx_strand_id
1 'polypeptide(L)'
;VSIAQLITESENPPTCLVQASAAGFYGSCGDHVLDEESPVGKEFLAEVCERWEAAATPVAEAGLRVVLPRFSIVLAKGPGALGRLSLLTRLCLGGPLGSGRQWWSWVSLEDTVRALLFLMDSEISGPVNVATDSPQQQKKFASVLGKVLRRPAFLPTPGIALRLGLGEMGKALLLDSMRLKPAVLSENGFEFKDAELEDTLERILKS
;
A
#
# COMPACT_ATOMS: atom_id res chain seq x y z
N VAL A 1 -23.35 -17.36 -1.00
CA VAL A 1 -23.22 -16.99 0.43
C VAL A 1 -21.96 -16.15 0.58
N SER A 2 -22.07 -14.94 1.12
CA SER A 2 -20.89 -14.08 1.37
C SER A 2 -20.20 -14.47 2.69
N ILE A 3 -18.90 -14.14 2.80
CA ILE A 3 -18.16 -14.32 4.07
C ILE A 3 -18.87 -13.58 5.22
N ALA A 4 -19.36 -12.37 4.96
CA ALA A 4 -20.11 -11.60 5.95
C ALA A 4 -21.34 -12.36 6.48
N GLN A 5 -22.14 -12.98 5.59
CA GLN A 5 -23.26 -13.82 6.00
C GLN A 5 -22.84 -15.02 6.86
N LEU A 6 -21.79 -15.74 6.45
CA LEU A 6 -21.27 -16.87 7.23
C LEU A 6 -20.84 -16.44 8.65
N ILE A 7 -20.24 -15.27 8.77
CA ILE A 7 -19.82 -14.73 10.06
C ILE A 7 -21.03 -14.37 10.91
N THR A 8 -22.01 -13.65 10.36
CA THR A 8 -23.19 -13.16 11.11
C THR A 8 -24.17 -14.28 11.48
N GLU A 9 -24.21 -15.37 10.71
CA GLU A 9 -25.07 -16.53 10.99
C GLU A 9 -24.36 -17.62 11.84
N SER A 10 -23.08 -17.42 12.19
CA SER A 10 -22.31 -18.39 12.98
C SER A 10 -22.73 -18.42 14.45
N GLU A 11 -22.89 -19.62 15.02
CA GLU A 11 -23.11 -19.79 16.47
C GLU A 11 -21.91 -19.35 17.31
N ASN A 12 -20.70 -19.39 16.72
CA ASN A 12 -19.45 -18.94 17.35
C ASN A 12 -18.73 -17.98 16.39
N PRO A 13 -19.18 -16.72 16.28
CA PRO A 13 -18.55 -15.78 15.38
C PRO A 13 -17.14 -15.39 15.86
N PRO A 14 -16.23 -15.02 14.94
CA PRO A 14 -14.93 -14.48 15.30
C PRO A 14 -15.10 -13.14 16.06
N THR A 15 -14.13 -12.80 16.88
CA THR A 15 -14.16 -11.51 17.63
C THR A 15 -13.81 -10.32 16.76
N CYS A 16 -13.16 -10.54 15.63
CA CYS A 16 -12.70 -9.51 14.72
C CYS A 16 -12.67 -10.01 13.26
N LEU A 17 -13.10 -9.15 12.34
CA LEU A 17 -12.86 -9.31 10.90
C LEU A 17 -11.77 -8.31 10.47
N VAL A 18 -10.68 -8.82 9.92
CA VAL A 18 -9.67 -8.00 9.25
C VAL A 18 -9.86 -8.18 7.74
N GLN A 19 -10.44 -7.18 7.08
CA GLN A 19 -10.71 -7.21 5.65
C GLN A 19 -9.74 -6.33 4.88
N ALA A 20 -8.93 -6.92 4.02
CA ALA A 20 -7.97 -6.20 3.20
C ALA A 20 -8.64 -5.15 2.31
N SER A 21 -8.06 -3.95 2.32
CA SER A 21 -8.32 -2.85 1.40
C SER A 21 -6.99 -2.35 0.82
N ALA A 22 -6.99 -1.26 0.09
CA ALA A 22 -5.78 -0.73 -0.52
C ALA A 22 -5.74 0.80 -0.48
N ALA A 23 -4.54 1.38 -0.54
CA ALA A 23 -4.31 2.82 -0.70
C ALA A 23 -5.02 3.40 -1.94
N GLY A 24 -5.35 2.56 -2.92
CA GLY A 24 -6.17 2.93 -4.07
C GLY A 24 -7.53 3.53 -3.72
N PHE A 25 -8.02 3.34 -2.49
CA PHE A 25 -9.21 4.00 -1.93
C PHE A 25 -9.19 5.52 -2.12
N TYR A 26 -8.04 6.14 -1.94
CA TYR A 26 -7.90 7.59 -1.99
C TYR A 26 -7.78 8.14 -3.42
N GLY A 27 -7.43 7.31 -4.41
CA GLY A 27 -7.09 7.77 -5.75
C GLY A 27 -5.81 8.61 -5.79
N SER A 28 -5.63 9.39 -6.86
CA SER A 28 -4.44 10.24 -7.05
C SER A 28 -4.65 11.63 -6.46
N CYS A 29 -3.95 11.98 -5.39
CA CYS A 29 -4.15 13.24 -4.64
C CYS A 29 -2.96 14.21 -4.72
N GLY A 30 -2.05 14.03 -5.68
CA GLY A 30 -0.89 14.93 -5.85
C GLY A 30 0.02 14.93 -4.62
N ASP A 31 0.24 16.12 -4.03
CA ASP A 31 1.11 16.30 -2.87
C ASP A 31 0.37 16.26 -1.52
N HIS A 32 -0.95 16.08 -1.53
CA HIS A 32 -1.74 16.05 -0.30
C HIS A 32 -1.37 14.83 0.56
N VAL A 33 -1.26 15.06 1.87
CA VAL A 33 -1.10 13.99 2.84
C VAL A 33 -2.45 13.36 3.11
N LEU A 34 -2.51 12.04 3.07
CA LEU A 34 -3.73 11.24 3.18
C LEU A 34 -3.68 10.42 4.47
N ASP A 35 -4.54 10.71 5.39
CA ASP A 35 -4.82 9.93 6.58
C ASP A 35 -6.09 9.08 6.39
N GLU A 36 -6.49 8.38 7.42
CA GLU A 36 -7.65 7.47 7.39
C GLU A 36 -8.99 8.20 7.27
N GLU A 37 -9.06 9.49 7.62
CA GLU A 37 -10.24 10.35 7.50
C GLU A 37 -10.37 10.99 6.10
N SER A 38 -9.33 10.89 5.29
CA SER A 38 -9.32 11.44 3.94
C SER A 38 -10.38 10.80 3.05
N PRO A 39 -11.08 11.59 2.19
CA PRO A 39 -12.20 11.10 1.40
C PRO A 39 -11.78 10.08 0.35
N VAL A 40 -12.74 9.27 -0.09
CA VAL A 40 -12.58 8.34 -1.21
C VAL A 40 -12.29 9.08 -2.51
N GLY A 41 -11.41 8.52 -3.35
CA GLY A 41 -11.12 9.01 -4.69
C GLY A 41 -12.27 8.79 -5.67
N LYS A 42 -12.06 9.24 -6.92
CA LYS A 42 -13.07 9.13 -7.99
C LYS A 42 -12.67 8.15 -9.09
N GLU A 43 -11.52 7.54 -8.97
CA GLU A 43 -10.97 6.60 -9.93
C GLU A 43 -11.57 5.20 -9.73
N PHE A 44 -11.47 4.36 -10.77
CA PHE A 44 -11.99 3.00 -10.75
C PHE A 44 -11.50 2.17 -9.55
N LEU A 45 -10.21 2.27 -9.18
CA LEU A 45 -9.70 1.52 -8.03
C LEU A 45 -10.25 2.03 -6.69
N ALA A 46 -10.56 3.34 -6.59
CA ALA A 46 -11.20 3.88 -5.40
C ALA A 46 -12.61 3.32 -5.22
N GLU A 47 -13.40 3.25 -6.29
CA GLU A 47 -14.72 2.61 -6.28
C GLU A 47 -14.64 1.12 -5.90
N VAL A 48 -13.63 0.40 -6.40
CA VAL A 48 -13.42 -1.01 -6.02
C VAL A 48 -13.11 -1.15 -4.54
N CYS A 49 -12.20 -0.32 -4.01
CA CYS A 49 -11.85 -0.34 -2.59
C CYS A 49 -13.05 0.02 -1.70
N GLU A 50 -13.82 1.04 -2.07
CA GLU A 50 -15.05 1.43 -1.37
C GLU A 50 -16.05 0.27 -1.30
N ARG A 51 -16.27 -0.43 -2.40
CA ARG A 51 -17.14 -1.61 -2.43
C ARG A 51 -16.60 -2.77 -1.59
N TRP A 52 -15.28 -2.96 -1.56
CA TRP A 52 -14.66 -3.97 -0.69
C TRP A 52 -14.88 -3.64 0.78
N GLU A 53 -14.66 -2.39 1.18
CA GLU A 53 -14.87 -1.95 2.56
C GLU A 53 -16.36 -2.05 2.95
N ALA A 54 -17.27 -1.64 2.07
CA ALA A 54 -18.72 -1.76 2.27
C ALA A 54 -19.19 -3.20 2.45
N ALA A 55 -18.51 -4.19 1.86
CA ALA A 55 -18.85 -5.60 2.01
C ALA A 55 -18.71 -6.12 3.46
N ALA A 56 -17.96 -5.42 4.31
CA ALA A 56 -17.82 -5.75 5.73
C ALA A 56 -18.87 -5.07 6.61
N THR A 57 -19.67 -4.13 6.09
CA THR A 57 -20.68 -3.38 6.84
C THR A 57 -21.64 -4.30 7.62
N PRO A 58 -22.20 -5.38 7.05
CA PRO A 58 -23.11 -6.25 7.80
C PRO A 58 -22.47 -6.90 9.05
N VAL A 59 -21.15 -7.13 9.01
CA VAL A 59 -20.41 -7.68 10.17
C VAL A 59 -20.28 -6.63 11.28
N ALA A 60 -20.01 -5.38 10.89
CA ALA A 60 -19.96 -4.27 11.85
C ALA A 60 -21.35 -3.98 12.47
N GLU A 61 -22.42 -4.02 11.66
CA GLU A 61 -23.81 -3.85 12.11
C GLU A 61 -24.26 -4.96 13.07
N ALA A 62 -23.69 -6.16 12.94
CA ALA A 62 -23.90 -7.26 13.88
C ALA A 62 -23.11 -7.10 15.20
N GLY A 63 -22.40 -5.98 15.38
CA GLY A 63 -21.65 -5.66 16.61
C GLY A 63 -20.26 -6.29 16.69
N LEU A 64 -19.76 -6.86 15.58
CA LEU A 64 -18.41 -7.42 15.53
C LEU A 64 -17.39 -6.35 15.13
N ARG A 65 -16.19 -6.43 15.69
CA ARG A 65 -15.09 -5.52 15.34
C ARG A 65 -14.61 -5.78 13.91
N VAL A 66 -14.55 -4.72 13.12
CA VAL A 66 -14.07 -4.76 11.73
C VAL A 66 -12.89 -3.81 11.58
N VAL A 67 -11.79 -4.31 11.02
CA VAL A 67 -10.60 -3.54 10.66
C VAL A 67 -10.39 -3.60 9.15
N LEU A 68 -10.12 -2.46 8.54
CA LEU A 68 -9.99 -2.29 7.09
C LEU A 68 -8.58 -1.78 6.76
N PRO A 69 -7.53 -2.64 6.79
CA PRO A 69 -6.18 -2.23 6.46
C PRO A 69 -6.07 -1.82 4.99
N ARG A 70 -5.77 -0.54 4.74
CA ARG A 70 -5.49 0.04 3.43
C ARG A 70 -4.01 -0.08 3.14
N PHE A 71 -3.64 -1.13 2.41
CA PHE A 71 -2.25 -1.42 2.11
C PHE A 71 -1.66 -0.46 1.09
N SER A 72 -0.48 0.06 1.40
CA SER A 72 0.42 0.74 0.47
C SER A 72 1.23 -0.27 -0.36
N ILE A 73 2.31 0.17 -1.01
CA ILE A 73 3.21 -0.73 -1.74
C ILE A 73 3.96 -1.61 -0.75
N VAL A 74 3.61 -2.90 -0.69
CA VAL A 74 4.31 -3.87 0.16
C VAL A 74 5.62 -4.29 -0.51
N LEU A 75 6.73 -4.05 0.17
CA LEU A 75 8.07 -4.39 -0.28
C LEU A 75 8.46 -5.77 0.24
N ALA A 76 8.61 -6.73 -0.69
CA ALA A 76 9.01 -8.09 -0.39
C ALA A 76 10.02 -8.62 -1.42
N LYS A 77 10.84 -9.58 -1.01
CA LYS A 77 11.70 -10.34 -1.92
C LYS A 77 10.84 -11.30 -2.76
N GLY A 78 11.14 -11.42 -4.04
CA GLY A 78 10.47 -12.37 -4.93
C GLY A 78 9.46 -11.71 -5.87
N PRO A 79 8.38 -12.42 -6.25
CA PRO A 79 7.36 -11.88 -7.16
C PRO A 79 6.63 -10.68 -6.51
N GLY A 80 6.26 -9.70 -7.33
CA GLY A 80 5.56 -8.49 -6.87
C GLY A 80 6.19 -7.21 -7.41
N ALA A 81 5.78 -6.05 -6.87
CA ALA A 81 6.22 -4.74 -7.34
C ALA A 81 7.74 -4.57 -7.25
N LEU A 82 8.33 -4.85 -6.07
CA LEU A 82 9.77 -4.70 -5.86
C LEU A 82 10.58 -5.67 -6.74
N GLY A 83 10.12 -6.91 -6.92
CA GLY A 83 10.82 -7.88 -7.78
C GLY A 83 10.89 -7.41 -9.24
N ARG A 84 9.78 -6.89 -9.79
CA ARG A 84 9.74 -6.34 -11.16
C ARG A 84 10.62 -5.10 -11.31
N LEU A 85 10.53 -4.16 -10.37
CA LEU A 85 11.38 -2.96 -10.35
C LEU A 85 12.87 -3.32 -10.23
N SER A 86 13.21 -4.28 -9.39
CA SER A 86 14.57 -4.78 -9.22
C SER A 86 15.11 -5.44 -10.48
N LEU A 87 14.29 -6.24 -11.17
CA LEU A 87 14.68 -6.86 -12.45
C LEU A 87 14.99 -5.80 -13.51
N LEU A 88 14.08 -4.83 -13.69
CA LEU A 88 14.31 -3.73 -14.64
C LEU A 88 15.56 -2.93 -14.27
N THR A 89 15.78 -2.63 -13.01
CA THR A 89 16.95 -1.91 -12.53
C THR A 89 18.24 -2.71 -12.76
N ARG A 90 18.23 -4.02 -12.52
CA ARG A 90 19.38 -4.91 -12.81
C ARG A 90 19.76 -4.94 -14.29
N LEU A 91 18.77 -4.79 -15.18
CA LEU A 91 18.95 -4.68 -16.64
C LEU A 91 19.28 -3.26 -17.09
N CYS A 92 19.54 -2.33 -16.16
CA CYS A 92 19.78 -0.90 -16.42
C CYS A 92 18.61 -0.18 -17.14
N LEU A 93 17.40 -0.73 -17.03
CA LEU A 93 16.16 -0.15 -17.56
C LEU A 93 15.34 0.55 -16.47
N GLY A 94 15.87 0.66 -15.25
CA GLY A 94 15.24 1.35 -14.12
C GLY A 94 15.38 2.86 -14.24
N GLY A 95 14.42 3.58 -13.63
CA GLY A 95 14.46 5.02 -13.58
C GLY A 95 13.10 5.66 -13.26
N PRO A 96 12.98 6.97 -13.48
CA PRO A 96 11.72 7.68 -13.26
C PRO A 96 10.60 7.16 -14.17
N LEU A 97 9.43 6.92 -13.58
CA LEU A 97 8.20 6.55 -14.28
C LEU A 97 7.34 7.80 -14.48
N GLY A 98 7.02 8.13 -15.72
CA GLY A 98 6.33 9.38 -16.05
C GLY A 98 7.13 10.59 -15.56
N SER A 99 6.53 11.45 -14.72
CA SER A 99 7.20 12.60 -14.12
C SER A 99 8.16 12.22 -12.99
N GLY A 100 8.01 11.05 -12.39
CA GLY A 100 8.72 10.62 -11.20
C GLY A 100 8.42 11.44 -9.93
N ARG A 101 7.47 12.40 -10.01
CA ARG A 101 7.12 13.32 -8.90
C ARG A 101 6.00 12.77 -8.02
N GLN A 102 5.29 11.75 -8.48
CA GLN A 102 4.23 11.10 -7.73
C GLN A 102 4.79 10.47 -6.45
N TRP A 103 4.03 10.58 -5.37
CA TRP A 103 4.36 9.99 -4.09
C TRP A 103 4.01 8.51 -4.06
N TRP A 104 4.95 7.72 -3.62
CA TRP A 104 4.79 6.31 -3.34
C TRP A 104 4.92 6.06 -1.85
N SER A 105 3.82 5.68 -1.23
CA SER A 105 3.82 5.13 0.12
C SER A 105 4.14 3.65 0.05
N TRP A 106 4.91 3.18 1.01
CA TRP A 106 5.43 1.83 1.04
C TRP A 106 5.48 1.29 2.47
N VAL A 107 5.58 -0.02 2.60
CA VAL A 107 5.78 -0.73 3.85
C VAL A 107 6.54 -2.01 3.56
N SER A 108 7.38 -2.51 4.47
CA SER A 108 7.98 -3.84 4.33
C SER A 108 6.95 -4.95 4.59
N LEU A 109 7.17 -6.14 4.03
CA LEU A 109 6.35 -7.31 4.37
C LEU A 109 6.41 -7.63 5.86
N GLU A 110 7.57 -7.46 6.51
CA GLU A 110 7.73 -7.68 7.94
C GLU A 110 6.82 -6.75 8.74
N ASP A 111 6.88 -5.44 8.48
CA ASP A 111 6.03 -4.49 9.17
C ASP A 111 4.54 -4.63 8.80
N THR A 112 4.23 -5.09 7.57
CA THR A 112 2.86 -5.44 7.20
C THR A 112 2.30 -6.53 8.11
N VAL A 113 3.06 -7.61 8.33
CA VAL A 113 2.64 -8.72 9.20
C VAL A 113 2.53 -8.25 10.65
N ARG A 114 3.50 -7.47 11.14
CA ARG A 114 3.48 -6.90 12.50
C ARG A 114 2.27 -5.99 12.72
N ALA A 115 1.95 -5.14 11.74
CA ALA A 115 0.78 -4.28 11.80
C ALA A 115 -0.52 -5.08 11.84
N LEU A 116 -0.65 -6.14 11.03
CA LEU A 116 -1.82 -7.01 11.07
C LEU A 116 -1.98 -7.71 12.42
N LEU A 117 -0.90 -8.26 13.01
CA LEU A 117 -0.95 -8.86 14.34
C LEU A 117 -1.33 -7.83 15.40
N PHE A 118 -0.72 -6.64 15.36
CA PHE A 118 -1.05 -5.54 16.26
C PHE A 118 -2.53 -5.15 16.17
N LEU A 119 -3.09 -5.05 14.96
CA LEU A 119 -4.50 -4.75 14.73
C LEU A 119 -5.43 -5.87 15.22
N MET A 120 -5.02 -7.13 15.11
CA MET A 120 -5.80 -8.26 15.63
C MET A 120 -5.88 -8.24 17.16
N ASP A 121 -4.78 -7.88 17.83
CA ASP A 121 -4.66 -7.88 19.30
C ASP A 121 -5.14 -6.55 19.94
N SER A 122 -5.46 -5.52 19.16
CA SER A 122 -5.94 -4.21 19.63
C SER A 122 -7.46 -4.10 19.60
N GLU A 123 -7.99 -3.00 20.15
CA GLU A 123 -9.41 -2.62 20.02
C GLU A 123 -9.67 -1.68 18.82
N ILE A 124 -8.69 -1.47 17.96
CA ILE A 124 -8.80 -0.61 16.78
C ILE A 124 -9.85 -1.17 15.83
N SER A 125 -10.68 -0.29 15.26
CA SER A 125 -11.70 -0.62 14.27
C SER A 125 -11.74 0.42 13.16
N GLY A 126 -12.33 0.07 12.01
CA GLY A 126 -12.43 0.95 10.86
C GLY A 126 -11.18 0.94 9.97
N PRO A 127 -11.01 1.97 9.11
CA PRO A 127 -9.90 2.06 8.17
C PRO A 127 -8.56 2.31 8.87
N VAL A 128 -7.49 1.68 8.35
CA VAL A 128 -6.13 1.82 8.88
C VAL A 128 -5.13 1.85 7.73
N ASN A 129 -4.37 2.92 7.59
CA ASN A 129 -3.30 3.00 6.61
C ASN A 129 -2.11 2.13 7.01
N VAL A 130 -1.80 1.12 6.20
CA VAL A 130 -0.62 0.27 6.40
C VAL A 130 0.49 0.75 5.47
N ALA A 131 1.22 1.75 5.93
CA ALA A 131 2.32 2.42 5.24
C ALA A 131 3.34 2.92 6.27
N THR A 132 4.61 3.05 5.90
CA THR A 132 5.59 3.76 6.73
C THR A 132 5.30 5.27 6.74
N ASP A 133 5.80 5.96 7.74
CA ASP A 133 5.71 7.43 7.85
C ASP A 133 6.71 8.16 6.92
N SER A 134 7.35 7.41 6.02
CA SER A 134 8.43 7.88 5.15
C SER A 134 8.11 7.69 3.65
N PRO A 135 6.98 8.23 3.15
CA PRO A 135 6.65 8.14 1.72
C PRO A 135 7.72 8.80 0.87
N GLN A 136 8.00 8.27 -0.31
CA GLN A 136 9.03 8.78 -1.21
C GLN A 136 8.44 9.17 -2.55
N GLN A 137 9.00 10.22 -3.19
CA GLN A 137 8.71 10.45 -4.61
C GLN A 137 9.29 9.29 -5.44
N GLN A 138 8.57 8.88 -6.49
CA GLN A 138 8.94 7.73 -7.31
C GLN A 138 10.36 7.83 -7.88
N LYS A 139 10.79 9.01 -8.34
CA LYS A 139 12.18 9.23 -8.80
C LYS A 139 13.22 8.97 -7.72
N LYS A 140 12.91 9.33 -6.45
CA LYS A 140 13.79 9.08 -5.32
C LYS A 140 13.83 7.59 -5.01
N PHE A 141 12.68 6.92 -5.01
CA PHE A 141 12.59 5.47 -4.85
C PHE A 141 13.44 4.74 -5.90
N ALA A 142 13.30 5.10 -7.19
CA ALA A 142 14.09 4.52 -8.26
C ALA A 142 15.60 4.76 -8.09
N SER A 143 15.99 5.97 -7.68
CA SER A 143 17.40 6.31 -7.41
C SER A 143 17.98 5.48 -6.28
N VAL A 144 17.25 5.33 -5.16
CA VAL A 144 17.68 4.52 -4.00
C VAL A 144 17.79 3.03 -4.40
N LEU A 145 16.80 2.52 -5.13
CA LEU A 145 16.85 1.15 -5.64
C LEU A 145 18.08 0.90 -6.55
N GLY A 146 18.37 1.86 -7.43
CA GLY A 146 19.57 1.82 -8.28
C GLY A 146 20.87 1.79 -7.46
N LYS A 147 20.96 2.63 -6.41
CA LYS A 147 22.10 2.66 -5.50
C LYS A 147 22.29 1.31 -4.80
N VAL A 148 21.24 0.75 -4.22
CA VAL A 148 21.26 -0.54 -3.51
C VAL A 148 21.68 -1.69 -4.43
N LEU A 149 21.17 -1.71 -5.67
CA LEU A 149 21.51 -2.73 -6.67
C LEU A 149 22.83 -2.45 -7.40
N ARG A 150 23.47 -1.31 -7.16
CA ARG A 150 24.68 -0.84 -7.86
C ARG A 150 24.47 -0.82 -9.37
N ARG A 151 23.33 -0.31 -9.82
CA ARG A 151 22.95 -0.17 -11.22
C ARG A 151 22.45 1.24 -11.52
N PRO A 152 22.71 1.78 -12.70
CA PRO A 152 22.14 3.05 -13.09
C PRO A 152 20.62 2.97 -13.16
N ALA A 153 19.93 3.97 -12.61
CA ALA A 153 18.47 4.05 -12.55
C ALA A 153 18.01 5.46 -12.98
N PHE A 154 18.47 5.91 -14.12
CA PHE A 154 18.18 7.25 -14.64
C PHE A 154 17.37 7.23 -15.95
N LEU A 155 17.08 6.06 -16.54
CA LEU A 155 16.35 5.97 -17.79
C LEU A 155 14.86 6.24 -17.56
N PRO A 156 14.32 7.39 -18.04
CA PRO A 156 12.92 7.71 -17.80
C PRO A 156 12.03 6.87 -18.71
N THR A 157 10.98 6.30 -18.12
CA THR A 157 9.91 5.63 -18.87
C THR A 157 8.74 6.61 -19.07
N PRO A 158 8.42 7.04 -20.30
CA PRO A 158 7.34 7.97 -20.56
C PRO A 158 6.00 7.44 -20.04
N GLY A 159 5.23 8.29 -19.33
CA GLY A 159 3.93 7.89 -18.76
C GLY A 159 2.92 7.44 -19.84
N ILE A 160 3.03 7.96 -21.07
CA ILE A 160 2.21 7.51 -22.20
C ILE A 160 2.49 6.05 -22.54
N ALA A 161 3.76 5.63 -22.56
CA ALA A 161 4.13 4.24 -22.82
C ALA A 161 3.59 3.29 -21.74
N LEU A 162 3.60 3.72 -20.47
CA LEU A 162 3.03 2.96 -19.37
C LEU A 162 1.50 2.84 -19.48
N ARG A 163 0.81 3.92 -19.84
CA ARG A 163 -0.65 3.90 -20.05
C ARG A 163 -1.05 2.99 -21.21
N LEU A 164 -0.34 3.07 -22.34
CA LEU A 164 -0.64 2.24 -23.52
C LEU A 164 -0.31 0.76 -23.28
N GLY A 165 0.77 0.47 -22.55
CA GLY A 165 1.22 -0.90 -22.32
C GLY A 165 0.48 -1.62 -21.18
N LEU A 166 0.04 -0.91 -20.14
CA LEU A 166 -0.52 -1.47 -18.92
C LEU A 166 -1.96 -1.02 -18.64
N GLY A 167 -2.52 -0.15 -19.47
CA GLY A 167 -3.89 0.37 -19.32
C GLY A 167 -4.12 1.18 -18.04
N GLU A 168 -5.37 1.23 -17.58
CA GLU A 168 -5.76 1.98 -16.38
C GLU A 168 -5.10 1.45 -15.10
N MET A 169 -4.93 0.15 -14.99
CA MET A 169 -4.26 -0.46 -13.84
C MET A 169 -2.79 -0.03 -13.75
N GLY A 170 -2.08 0.04 -14.87
CA GLY A 170 -0.70 0.55 -14.90
C GLY A 170 -0.60 2.01 -14.51
N LYS A 171 -1.58 2.85 -14.91
CA LYS A 171 -1.69 4.24 -14.45
C LYS A 171 -1.85 4.28 -12.94
N ALA A 172 -2.85 3.60 -12.41
CA ALA A 172 -3.20 3.63 -11.00
C ALA A 172 -2.07 3.10 -10.09
N LEU A 173 -1.37 2.03 -10.50
CA LEU A 173 -0.30 1.44 -9.70
C LEU A 173 1.04 2.18 -9.78
N LEU A 174 1.33 2.87 -10.90
CA LEU A 174 2.66 3.42 -11.16
C LEU A 174 2.70 4.95 -11.25
N LEU A 175 1.61 5.59 -11.65
CA LEU A 175 1.57 7.03 -11.94
C LEU A 175 0.73 7.82 -10.95
N ASP A 176 -0.17 7.18 -10.20
CA ASP A 176 -0.97 7.86 -9.19
C ASP A 176 -0.12 8.23 -7.97
N SER A 177 -0.46 9.35 -7.37
CA SER A 177 0.27 9.95 -6.26
C SER A 177 -0.51 9.74 -4.97
N MET A 178 0.04 8.94 -4.06
CA MET A 178 -0.56 8.64 -2.76
C MET A 178 0.48 8.84 -1.66
N ARG A 179 0.32 9.94 -0.91
CA ARG A 179 1.19 10.30 0.21
C ARG A 179 0.48 9.97 1.51
N LEU A 180 0.54 8.71 1.93
CA LEU A 180 -0.16 8.22 3.12
C LEU A 180 0.56 8.65 4.40
N LYS A 181 -0.26 8.91 5.43
CA LYS A 181 0.13 9.01 6.83
C LYS A 181 -0.56 7.88 7.59
N PRO A 182 0.16 7.01 8.30
CA PRO A 182 -0.43 5.95 9.12
C PRO A 182 -0.87 6.52 10.49
N ALA A 183 -1.87 7.41 10.50
CA ALA A 183 -2.24 8.14 11.70
C ALA A 183 -2.74 7.20 12.79
N VAL A 184 -3.64 6.29 12.47
CA VAL A 184 -4.21 5.32 13.42
C VAL A 184 -3.13 4.42 14.02
N LEU A 185 -2.21 3.86 13.24
CA LEU A 185 -1.13 3.02 13.76
C LEU A 185 -0.20 3.81 14.69
N SER A 186 0.22 5.01 14.27
CA SER A 186 1.15 5.84 15.03
C SER A 186 0.53 6.33 16.35
N GLU A 187 -0.72 6.75 16.34
CA GLU A 187 -1.43 7.24 17.54
C GLU A 187 -1.71 6.12 18.54
N ASN A 188 -1.79 4.87 18.10
CA ASN A 188 -1.93 3.70 18.96
C ASN A 188 -0.60 3.04 19.35
N GLY A 189 0.53 3.68 19.06
CA GLY A 189 1.85 3.23 19.52
C GLY A 189 2.50 2.11 18.69
N PHE A 190 2.05 1.91 17.45
CA PHE A 190 2.75 0.99 16.55
C PHE A 190 4.06 1.61 16.05
N GLU A 191 5.17 0.90 16.22
CA GLU A 191 6.49 1.31 15.75
C GLU A 191 6.93 0.49 14.54
N PHE A 192 7.21 1.18 13.43
CA PHE A 192 7.78 0.57 12.24
C PHE A 192 9.25 0.22 12.47
N LYS A 193 9.66 -1.00 12.13
CA LYS A 193 11.07 -1.41 12.12
C LYS A 193 11.80 -0.85 10.91
N ASP A 194 11.11 -0.83 9.78
CA ASP A 194 11.62 -0.45 8.48
C ASP A 194 11.15 0.98 8.14
N ALA A 195 11.74 1.99 8.79
CA ALA A 195 11.39 3.40 8.58
C ALA A 195 12.14 4.03 7.39
N GLU A 196 13.38 3.58 7.12
CA GLU A 196 14.24 4.15 6.09
C GLU A 196 14.29 3.27 4.85
N LEU A 197 13.96 3.85 3.68
CA LEU A 197 13.83 3.11 2.42
C LEU A 197 15.13 2.40 2.00
N GLU A 198 16.28 3.06 2.15
CA GLU A 198 17.56 2.50 1.71
C GLU A 198 17.92 1.25 2.51
N ASP A 199 17.87 1.33 3.83
CA ASP A 199 18.19 0.23 4.73
C ASP A 199 17.24 -0.94 4.54
N THR A 200 15.95 -0.64 4.37
CA THR A 200 14.91 -1.64 4.08
C THR A 200 15.17 -2.38 2.77
N LEU A 201 15.47 -1.65 1.69
CA LEU A 201 15.79 -2.26 0.40
C LEU A 201 17.07 -3.08 0.46
N GLU A 202 18.09 -2.62 1.18
CA GLU A 202 19.32 -3.37 1.39
C GLU A 202 19.04 -4.70 2.11
N ARG A 203 18.30 -4.66 3.19
CA ARG A 203 17.92 -5.84 3.96
C ARG A 203 17.13 -6.85 3.11
N ILE A 204 16.11 -6.37 2.37
CA ILE A 204 15.26 -7.25 1.55
C ILE A 204 16.01 -7.87 0.37
N LEU A 205 16.90 -7.11 -0.30
CA LEU A 205 17.50 -7.53 -1.57
C LEU A 205 18.87 -8.22 -1.41
N LYS A 206 19.52 -8.07 -0.24
CA LYS A 206 20.83 -8.69 0.05
C LYS A 206 20.71 -9.92 0.99
N SER A 207 19.54 -10.08 1.68
CA SER A 207 19.20 -11.32 2.37
C SER A 207 18.76 -12.39 1.34
#